data_3f84070e09789b3e7475fac1ceed1492
#
_entry.id   3f84070e09789b3e7475fac1ceed1492
#
_cell.length_a   1.000
_cell.length_b   1.000
_cell.length_c   1.000
_cell.angle_alpha   90.00
_cell.angle_beta   90.00
_cell.angle_gamma   90.00
#
_symmetry.space_group_name_H-M   'P 1'
#
loop_
_entity.id
_entity.type
_entity.pdbx_description
1 polymer ?
#
loop_
_entity_poly.entity_id
_entity_poly.type
_entity_poly.pdbx_seq_one_letter_code
_entity_poly.pdbx_strand_id
1 'polypeptide(L)'
;LTNATEADPVLLPEPGVLPRALPTPRSISTPTLFGFSLGMIGDRIFRDTPALLLMLFMTDYLAIPPALAGVAIFVPKILIIFIDPMVGVTSDRLNTPWGRRRPLMLIGGVLASLSILMFFHVPRFGLAVPQAIYMSAMVLVGFTGYSLYSVPYLTMASEMASSDVERRTIMSWRVVFMAVGLSISAFAGGLAQSIGGGVKGYATMSWIYAAICLSTMLSTVVATGRIATSPGDGERFSLLDQFRLVAANKRYLRLVLVSFAQKLGEGVGYTSFGYFCIYVVHQPLSAFGLVVLASTAGQVLAQPLWLKASRRWSGPTLYTVGALGWCLNLLLWLAMKDQSPWWLIPLGLEAGAAAGGFQMVTLGMLSNTMAADATETGMN
;
A
#
# COMPACT_ATOMS: atom_id res chain seq x y z
N LEU A 1 -27.27 29.78 59.39
CA LEU A 1 -26.77 31.03 58.77
C LEU A 1 -26.08 30.65 57.46
N THR A 2 -26.83 30.79 56.46
CA THR A 2 -26.71 30.98 55.03
C THR A 2 -25.39 31.57 54.53
N ASN A 3 -24.68 30.83 53.67
CA ASN A 3 -23.80 31.42 52.66
C ASN A 3 -24.31 30.98 51.29
N ALA A 4 -25.02 31.88 50.62
CA ALA A 4 -25.35 31.80 49.21
C ALA A 4 -24.08 32.06 48.43
N THR A 5 -23.65 31.06 47.62
CA THR A 5 -22.61 31.21 46.61
C THR A 5 -23.16 32.02 45.46
N GLU A 6 -22.65 33.22 45.26
CA GLU A 6 -22.88 34.09 44.13
C GLU A 6 -22.49 33.32 42.84
N ALA A 7 -23.48 33.06 42.02
CA ALA A 7 -23.24 32.52 40.67
C ALA A 7 -22.72 33.67 39.79
N ASP A 8 -21.55 33.49 39.20
CA ASP A 8 -21.01 34.40 38.18
C ASP A 8 -22.03 34.67 37.07
N PRO A 9 -22.24 35.93 36.66
CA PRO A 9 -23.16 36.25 35.59
C PRO A 9 -22.61 35.67 34.25
N VAL A 10 -23.38 34.79 33.67
CA VAL A 10 -23.16 34.32 32.29
C VAL A 10 -23.18 35.56 31.37
N LEU A 11 -22.01 36.00 30.93
CA LEU A 11 -21.87 37.06 29.93
C LEU A 11 -22.54 36.60 28.64
N LEU A 12 -23.74 37.06 28.38
CA LEU A 12 -24.41 36.89 27.09
C LEU A 12 -23.56 37.62 26.02
N PRO A 13 -23.28 36.97 24.86
CA PRO A 13 -22.53 37.61 23.78
C PRO A 13 -23.28 38.86 23.29
N GLU A 14 -22.54 39.95 23.06
CA GLU A 14 -23.04 41.20 22.56
C GLU A 14 -23.93 41.05 21.32
N PRO A 15 -25.10 41.71 21.25
CA PRO A 15 -25.96 41.64 20.08
C PRO A 15 -25.32 42.45 18.93
N GLY A 16 -24.67 41.78 18.00
CA GLY A 16 -24.11 42.44 16.82
C GLY A 16 -23.00 41.69 16.09
N VAL A 17 -22.36 40.72 16.70
CA VAL A 17 -21.40 39.88 16.00
C VAL A 17 -22.12 38.63 15.51
N LEU A 18 -22.68 38.69 14.30
CA LEU A 18 -23.07 37.47 13.58
C LEU A 18 -21.85 36.59 13.53
N PRO A 19 -21.91 35.32 14.00
CA PRO A 19 -20.78 34.39 13.85
C PRO A 19 -20.44 34.36 12.36
N ARG A 20 -19.18 34.73 12.05
CA ARG A 20 -18.66 34.69 10.70
C ARG A 20 -19.03 33.33 10.14
N ALA A 21 -19.92 33.28 9.15
CA ALA A 21 -20.42 32.07 8.56
C ALA A 21 -19.21 31.17 8.28
N LEU A 22 -19.13 30.04 8.97
CA LEU A 22 -18.09 29.06 8.72
C LEU A 22 -18.14 28.77 7.23
N PRO A 23 -17.00 28.84 6.53
CA PRO A 23 -16.99 28.61 5.09
C PRO A 23 -17.66 27.25 4.85
N THR A 24 -18.73 27.27 4.05
CA THR A 24 -19.47 26.06 3.67
C THR A 24 -18.44 24.99 3.25
N PRO A 25 -18.47 23.78 3.82
CA PRO A 25 -17.54 22.74 3.48
C PRO A 25 -17.64 22.53 1.97
N ARG A 26 -16.56 22.88 1.24
CA ARG A 26 -16.49 22.64 -0.20
C ARG A 26 -16.43 21.15 -0.40
N SER A 27 -17.52 20.56 -0.87
CA SER A 27 -17.54 19.16 -1.26
C SER A 27 -16.49 18.92 -2.36
N ILE A 28 -15.71 17.85 -2.22
CA ILE A 28 -14.72 17.46 -3.21
C ILE A 28 -15.44 17.15 -4.52
N SER A 29 -15.02 17.79 -5.61
CA SER A 29 -15.61 17.51 -6.92
C SER A 29 -15.30 16.08 -7.37
N THR A 30 -16.26 15.44 -8.02
CA THR A 30 -16.08 14.07 -8.57
C THR A 30 -14.84 13.92 -9.46
N PRO A 31 -14.52 14.86 -10.38
CA PRO A 31 -13.28 14.78 -11.17
C PRO A 31 -12.00 14.82 -10.32
N THR A 32 -11.98 15.61 -9.26
CA THR A 32 -10.85 15.65 -8.33
C THR A 32 -10.68 14.33 -7.59
N LEU A 33 -11.80 13.78 -7.09
CA LEU A 33 -11.81 12.49 -6.42
C LEU A 33 -11.35 11.36 -7.32
N PHE A 34 -11.84 11.33 -8.56
CA PHE A 34 -11.45 10.36 -9.56
C PHE A 34 -9.95 10.47 -9.90
N GLY A 35 -9.47 11.66 -10.26
CA GLY A 35 -8.07 11.90 -10.60
C GLY A 35 -7.10 11.62 -9.45
N PHE A 36 -7.50 11.93 -8.21
CA PHE A 36 -6.75 11.56 -7.01
C PHE A 36 -6.67 10.05 -6.85
N SER A 37 -7.79 9.36 -7.00
CA SER A 37 -7.85 7.90 -6.79
C SER A 37 -7.16 7.10 -7.89
N LEU A 38 -7.07 7.63 -9.12
CA LEU A 38 -6.29 7.03 -10.22
C LEU A 38 -4.83 6.77 -9.82
N GLY A 39 -4.26 7.62 -8.97
CA GLY A 39 -2.89 7.42 -8.48
C GLY A 39 -2.66 6.10 -7.76
N MET A 40 -3.72 5.47 -7.24
CA MET A 40 -3.62 4.12 -6.66
C MET A 40 -3.26 3.04 -7.68
N ILE A 41 -3.58 3.23 -8.95
CA ILE A 41 -3.14 2.31 -10.01
C ILE A 41 -1.62 2.35 -10.13
N GLY A 42 -1.04 3.55 -10.23
CA GLY A 42 0.43 3.71 -10.29
C GLY A 42 1.14 3.22 -9.03
N ASP A 43 0.57 3.52 -7.85
CA ASP A 43 1.03 3.03 -6.56
C ASP A 43 1.13 1.49 -6.56
N ARG A 44 0.08 0.82 -7.03
CA ARG A 44 0.04 -0.64 -7.11
C ARG A 44 0.94 -1.22 -8.17
N ILE A 45 0.97 -0.64 -9.36
CA ILE A 45 1.88 -1.09 -10.42
C ILE A 45 3.32 -1.05 -9.94
N PHE A 46 3.75 0.05 -9.33
CA PHE A 46 5.13 0.16 -8.84
C PHE A 46 5.44 -0.86 -7.73
N ARG A 47 4.51 -1.06 -6.79
CA ARG A 47 4.73 -1.94 -5.65
C ARG A 47 4.63 -3.41 -6.01
N ASP A 48 3.57 -3.78 -6.75
CA ASP A 48 3.18 -5.17 -6.92
C ASP A 48 3.90 -5.82 -8.13
N THR A 49 4.15 -5.08 -9.24
CA THR A 49 4.85 -5.65 -10.41
C THR A 49 6.26 -6.13 -10.08
N PRO A 50 7.14 -5.35 -9.41
CA PRO A 50 8.44 -5.84 -9.00
C PRO A 50 8.36 -6.94 -7.94
N ALA A 51 7.39 -6.89 -7.03
CA ALA A 51 7.20 -7.92 -6.01
C ALA A 51 6.89 -9.29 -6.64
N LEU A 52 6.16 -9.30 -7.75
CA LEU A 52 5.76 -10.51 -8.45
C LEU A 52 6.83 -11.03 -9.42
N LEU A 53 7.54 -10.14 -10.10
CA LEU A 53 8.34 -10.51 -11.27
C LEU A 53 9.84 -10.28 -11.12
N LEU A 54 10.28 -9.36 -10.24
CA LEU A 54 11.68 -8.92 -10.24
C LEU A 54 12.62 -10.05 -9.85
N MET A 55 12.27 -10.85 -8.84
CA MET A 55 13.07 -11.99 -8.41
C MET A 55 13.20 -13.02 -9.53
N LEU A 56 12.07 -13.39 -10.16
CA LEU A 56 12.02 -14.32 -11.29
C LEU A 56 12.85 -13.79 -12.48
N PHE A 57 12.73 -12.52 -12.81
CA PHE A 57 13.50 -11.90 -13.88
C PHE A 57 15.01 -11.94 -13.62
N MET A 58 15.42 -11.65 -12.38
CA MET A 58 16.84 -11.69 -11.99
C MET A 58 17.43 -13.09 -12.06
N THR A 59 16.68 -14.11 -11.65
CA THR A 59 17.19 -15.50 -11.62
C THR A 59 17.13 -16.17 -12.99
N ASP A 60 16.00 -16.09 -13.67
CA ASP A 60 15.74 -16.88 -14.88
C ASP A 60 16.29 -16.23 -16.15
N TYR A 61 16.31 -14.89 -16.20
CA TYR A 61 16.72 -14.14 -17.40
C TYR A 61 18.07 -13.45 -17.28
N LEU A 62 18.48 -13.06 -16.06
CA LEU A 62 19.79 -12.46 -15.81
C LEU A 62 20.81 -13.45 -15.24
N ALA A 63 20.39 -14.70 -14.95
CA ALA A 63 21.20 -15.74 -14.35
C ALA A 63 21.92 -15.33 -13.05
N ILE A 64 21.30 -14.44 -12.27
CA ILE A 64 21.81 -14.04 -10.96
C ILE A 64 21.43 -15.13 -9.96
N PRO A 65 22.39 -15.65 -9.16
CA PRO A 65 22.08 -16.65 -8.14
C PRO A 65 20.96 -16.19 -7.20
N PRO A 66 19.98 -17.05 -6.84
CA PRO A 66 18.81 -16.65 -6.06
C PRO A 66 19.13 -15.96 -4.74
N ALA A 67 20.16 -16.41 -4.03
CA ALA A 67 20.59 -15.78 -2.78
C ALA A 67 21.08 -14.33 -3.01
N LEU A 68 21.85 -14.10 -4.08
CA LEU A 68 22.36 -12.77 -4.43
C LEU A 68 21.21 -11.85 -4.91
N ALA A 69 20.25 -12.37 -5.68
CA ALA A 69 19.06 -11.65 -6.10
C ALA A 69 18.20 -11.25 -4.90
N GLY A 70 18.01 -12.16 -3.93
CA GLY A 70 17.32 -11.86 -2.69
C GLY A 70 17.97 -10.74 -1.89
N VAL A 71 19.30 -10.78 -1.71
CA VAL A 71 20.06 -9.71 -1.04
C VAL A 71 19.92 -8.38 -1.78
N ALA A 72 20.03 -8.38 -3.11
CA ALA A 72 19.92 -7.18 -3.93
C ALA A 72 18.55 -6.49 -3.83
N ILE A 73 17.48 -7.24 -3.59
CA ILE A 73 16.14 -6.69 -3.39
C ILE A 73 15.90 -6.30 -1.93
N PHE A 74 16.41 -7.08 -0.97
CA PHE A 74 16.07 -6.92 0.44
C PHE A 74 16.85 -5.77 1.10
N VAL A 75 18.16 -5.65 0.84
CA VAL A 75 19.02 -4.64 1.50
C VAL A 75 18.51 -3.22 1.23
N PRO A 76 18.19 -2.81 0.00
CA PRO A 76 17.62 -1.47 -0.24
C PRO A 76 16.32 -1.22 0.53
N LYS A 77 15.46 -2.24 0.69
CA LYS A 77 14.19 -2.10 1.41
C LYS A 77 14.39 -1.82 2.90
N ILE A 78 15.47 -2.30 3.51
CA ILE A 78 15.81 -1.94 4.90
C ILE A 78 16.09 -0.43 5.00
N LEU A 79 16.79 0.14 4.02
CA LEU A 79 17.10 1.57 4.03
C LEU A 79 15.85 2.44 3.89
N ILE A 80 14.82 1.96 3.20
CA ILE A 80 13.55 2.67 3.04
C ILE A 80 12.85 2.90 4.39
N ILE A 81 13.02 2.01 5.37
CA ILE A 81 12.47 2.19 6.73
C ILE A 81 12.94 3.52 7.34
N PHE A 82 14.13 3.97 7.01
CA PHE A 82 14.68 5.26 7.46
C PHE A 82 14.28 6.42 6.53
N ILE A 83 14.12 6.15 5.25
CA ILE A 83 13.76 7.15 4.24
C ILE A 83 12.29 7.60 4.41
N ASP A 84 11.36 6.69 4.66
CA ASP A 84 9.94 7.02 4.80
C ASP A 84 9.65 8.12 5.84
N PRO A 85 10.16 8.05 7.09
CA PRO A 85 9.99 9.12 8.07
C PRO A 85 10.65 10.43 7.65
N MET A 86 11.82 10.38 6.98
CA MET A 86 12.50 11.57 6.48
C MET A 86 11.66 12.27 5.40
N VAL A 87 11.04 11.50 4.50
CA VAL A 87 10.12 12.02 3.49
C VAL A 87 8.90 12.66 4.16
N GLY A 88 8.33 12.05 5.19
CA GLY A 88 7.23 12.61 5.97
C GLY A 88 7.59 13.99 6.53
N VAL A 89 8.68 14.08 7.28
CA VAL A 89 9.17 15.35 7.87
C VAL A 89 9.47 16.39 6.79
N THR A 90 10.11 15.98 5.69
CA THR A 90 10.42 16.89 4.57
C THR A 90 9.15 17.39 3.92
N SER A 91 8.18 16.51 3.67
CA SER A 91 6.88 16.86 3.11
C SER A 91 6.13 17.88 3.96
N ASP A 92 6.23 17.77 5.28
CA ASP A 92 5.55 18.68 6.21
C ASP A 92 6.20 20.07 6.31
N ARG A 93 7.51 20.15 6.03
CA ARG A 93 8.28 21.39 6.08
C ARG A 93 8.34 22.17 4.76
N LEU A 94 8.03 21.51 3.65
CA LEU A 94 8.05 22.17 2.34
C LEU A 94 6.96 23.25 2.27
N ASN A 95 7.36 24.43 1.80
CA ASN A 95 6.44 25.53 1.48
C ASN A 95 6.72 26.00 0.06
N THR A 96 5.90 25.57 -0.89
CA THR A 96 6.08 25.91 -2.31
C THR A 96 4.80 26.52 -2.88
N PRO A 97 4.88 27.31 -3.96
CA PRO A 97 3.71 27.87 -4.65
C PRO A 97 2.73 26.79 -5.14
N TRP A 98 3.22 25.55 -5.34
CA TRP A 98 2.41 24.41 -5.78
C TRP A 98 1.76 23.65 -4.60
N GLY A 99 1.99 24.12 -3.37
CA GLY A 99 1.59 23.46 -2.15
C GLY A 99 2.72 22.58 -1.58
N ARG A 100 2.47 22.04 -0.42
CA ARG A 100 3.48 21.35 0.41
C ARG A 100 3.84 19.96 -0.12
N ARG A 101 2.85 19.19 -0.59
CA ARG A 101 2.99 17.76 -0.91
C ARG A 101 3.23 17.45 -2.39
N ARG A 102 2.68 18.28 -3.29
CA ARG A 102 2.69 18.03 -4.74
C ARG A 102 4.09 17.94 -5.36
N PRO A 103 5.07 18.80 -5.01
CA PRO A 103 6.41 18.70 -5.59
C PRO A 103 7.07 17.34 -5.31
N LEU A 104 6.93 16.83 -4.08
CA LEU A 104 7.45 15.51 -3.72
C LEU A 104 6.74 14.39 -4.47
N MET A 105 5.41 14.46 -4.57
CA MET A 105 4.62 13.48 -5.33
C MET A 105 4.99 13.49 -6.82
N LEU A 106 5.27 14.65 -7.41
CA LEU A 106 5.70 14.76 -8.80
C LEU A 106 7.07 14.09 -9.00
N ILE A 107 8.06 14.49 -8.21
CA ILE A 107 9.41 13.92 -8.28
C ILE A 107 9.36 12.42 -8.00
N GLY A 108 8.64 12.03 -6.96
CA GLY A 108 8.47 10.62 -6.58
C GLY A 108 7.82 9.79 -7.67
N GLY A 109 6.73 10.29 -8.27
CA GLY A 109 6.03 9.61 -9.37
C GLY A 109 6.90 9.42 -10.61
N VAL A 110 7.70 10.43 -10.97
CA VAL A 110 8.65 10.33 -12.09
C VAL A 110 9.74 9.32 -11.78
N LEU A 111 10.38 9.40 -10.59
CA LEU A 111 11.45 8.48 -10.19
C LEU A 111 10.95 7.03 -10.11
N ALA A 112 9.78 6.80 -9.51
CA ALA A 112 9.19 5.48 -9.42
C ALA A 112 8.90 4.91 -10.82
N SER A 113 8.32 5.70 -11.72
CA SER A 113 8.00 5.25 -13.08
C SER A 113 9.25 4.96 -13.90
N LEU A 114 10.27 5.81 -13.83
CA LEU A 114 11.56 5.56 -14.49
C LEU A 114 12.26 4.31 -13.95
N SER A 115 12.12 4.04 -12.65
CA SER A 115 12.72 2.85 -12.04
C SER A 115 12.10 1.56 -12.54
N ILE A 116 10.81 1.54 -12.92
CA ILE A 116 10.21 0.38 -13.60
C ILE A 116 10.95 0.06 -14.90
N LEU A 117 11.33 1.09 -15.67
CA LEU A 117 12.14 0.89 -16.88
C LEU A 117 13.51 0.31 -16.51
N MET A 118 14.18 0.89 -15.52
CA MET A 118 15.52 0.45 -15.12
C MET A 118 15.56 -0.96 -14.56
N PHE A 119 14.49 -1.44 -13.92
CA PHE A 119 14.38 -2.82 -13.42
C PHE A 119 14.45 -3.86 -14.53
N PHE A 120 13.93 -3.55 -15.72
CA PHE A 120 13.84 -4.50 -16.83
C PHE A 120 14.73 -4.13 -18.03
N HIS A 121 15.47 -3.00 -17.95
CA HIS A 121 16.52 -2.60 -18.90
C HIS A 121 17.89 -2.69 -18.22
N VAL A 122 18.34 -3.91 -17.96
CA VAL A 122 19.59 -4.12 -17.24
C VAL A 122 20.76 -4.19 -18.23
N PRO A 123 21.80 -3.35 -18.06
CA PRO A 123 23.03 -3.45 -18.85
C PRO A 123 23.69 -4.82 -18.65
N ARG A 124 24.33 -5.33 -19.70
CA ARG A 124 25.06 -6.60 -19.64
C ARG A 124 26.43 -6.37 -19.04
N PHE A 125 26.63 -6.74 -17.78
CA PHE A 125 27.91 -6.62 -17.09
C PHE A 125 28.79 -7.88 -17.22
N GLY A 126 28.25 -8.98 -17.78
CA GLY A 126 28.96 -10.26 -17.93
C GLY A 126 29.18 -11.05 -16.63
N LEU A 127 28.97 -10.44 -15.47
CA LEU A 127 29.15 -11.03 -14.15
C LEU A 127 27.89 -10.78 -13.28
N ALA A 128 27.52 -11.77 -12.45
CA ALA A 128 26.33 -11.70 -11.62
C ALA A 128 26.41 -10.61 -10.53
N VAL A 129 27.57 -10.37 -9.93
CA VAL A 129 27.75 -9.40 -8.84
C VAL A 129 27.51 -7.96 -9.30
N PRO A 130 28.12 -7.44 -10.38
CA PRO A 130 27.83 -6.10 -10.89
C PRO A 130 26.36 -5.93 -11.30
N GLN A 131 25.73 -6.97 -11.87
CA GLN A 131 24.30 -6.94 -12.18
C GLN A 131 23.45 -6.80 -10.91
N ALA A 132 23.75 -7.56 -9.86
CA ALA A 132 23.07 -7.50 -8.58
C ALA A 132 23.24 -6.11 -7.89
N ILE A 133 24.45 -5.52 -7.96
CA ILE A 133 24.71 -4.17 -7.45
C ILE A 133 23.86 -3.13 -8.21
N TYR A 134 23.83 -3.22 -9.54
CA TYR A 134 22.99 -2.35 -10.35
C TYR A 134 21.50 -2.48 -9.95
N MET A 135 21.00 -3.70 -9.84
CA MET A 135 19.62 -3.97 -9.43
C MET A 135 19.32 -3.41 -8.04
N SER A 136 20.25 -3.60 -7.09
CA SER A 136 20.14 -3.07 -5.73
C SER A 136 20.04 -1.55 -5.72
N ALA A 137 20.89 -0.88 -6.50
CA ALA A 137 20.87 0.58 -6.65
C ALA A 137 19.54 1.07 -7.27
N MET A 138 19.05 0.40 -8.31
CA MET A 138 17.78 0.75 -8.96
C MET A 138 16.58 0.50 -8.03
N VAL A 139 16.59 -0.58 -7.25
CA VAL A 139 15.59 -0.85 -6.21
C VAL A 139 15.58 0.27 -5.17
N LEU A 140 16.76 0.71 -4.70
CA LEU A 140 16.85 1.82 -3.74
C LEU A 140 16.28 3.11 -4.32
N VAL A 141 16.69 3.49 -5.54
CA VAL A 141 16.21 4.71 -6.21
C VAL A 141 14.68 4.63 -6.43
N GLY A 142 14.19 3.49 -6.92
CA GLY A 142 12.77 3.30 -7.19
C GLY A 142 11.92 3.37 -5.94
N PHE A 143 12.29 2.68 -4.88
CA PHE A 143 11.54 2.72 -3.62
C PHE A 143 11.68 4.06 -2.91
N THR A 144 12.80 4.79 -3.05
CA THR A 144 12.91 6.18 -2.61
C THR A 144 11.93 7.08 -3.37
N GLY A 145 11.85 6.94 -4.69
CA GLY A 145 10.84 7.63 -5.50
C GLY A 145 9.42 7.28 -5.08
N TYR A 146 9.17 6.01 -4.82
CA TYR A 146 7.88 5.55 -4.32
C TYR A 146 7.53 6.17 -2.95
N SER A 147 8.47 6.25 -2.01
CA SER A 147 8.27 6.91 -0.71
C SER A 147 7.94 8.39 -0.88
N LEU A 148 8.66 9.10 -1.77
CA LEU A 148 8.41 10.50 -2.11
C LEU A 148 6.99 10.72 -2.67
N TYR A 149 6.40 9.72 -3.30
CA TYR A 149 5.01 9.76 -3.77
C TYR A 149 4.02 9.29 -2.71
N SER A 150 4.20 8.09 -2.15
CA SER A 150 3.20 7.38 -1.36
C SER A 150 2.94 8.02 0.01
N VAL A 151 3.99 8.53 0.68
CA VAL A 151 3.86 9.17 2.00
C VAL A 151 3.02 10.45 1.92
N PRO A 152 3.33 11.43 1.05
CA PRO A 152 2.48 12.62 0.89
C PRO A 152 1.10 12.30 0.32
N TYR A 153 0.98 11.29 -0.55
CA TYR A 153 -0.29 10.85 -1.11
C TYR A 153 -1.26 10.35 -0.04
N LEU A 154 -0.75 9.52 0.90
CA LEU A 154 -1.58 8.99 1.99
C LEU A 154 -2.08 10.08 2.92
N THR A 155 -1.22 11.02 3.29
CA THR A 155 -1.57 12.14 4.16
C THR A 155 -2.49 13.15 3.47
N MET A 156 -2.32 13.38 2.16
CA MET A 156 -3.22 14.24 1.38
C MET A 156 -4.66 13.71 1.38
N ALA A 157 -4.86 12.39 1.39
CA ALA A 157 -6.20 11.79 1.49
C ALA A 157 -6.96 12.22 2.75
N SER A 158 -6.28 12.39 3.87
CA SER A 158 -6.88 12.87 5.13
C SER A 158 -7.11 14.39 5.13
N GLU A 159 -6.22 15.16 4.51
CA GLU A 159 -6.31 16.63 4.43
C GLU A 159 -7.42 17.10 3.46
N MET A 160 -7.71 16.32 2.43
CA MET A 160 -8.75 16.64 1.46
C MET A 160 -10.17 16.52 2.04
N ALA A 161 -10.38 15.64 3.01
CA ALA A 161 -11.70 15.37 3.55
C ALA A 161 -12.12 16.42 4.56
N SER A 162 -13.24 17.08 4.32
CA SER A 162 -13.88 18.04 5.24
C SER A 162 -14.87 17.38 6.21
N SER A 163 -15.23 16.10 5.95
CA SER A 163 -16.14 15.31 6.77
C SER A 163 -15.79 13.83 6.77
N ASP A 164 -16.29 13.10 7.76
CA ASP A 164 -16.12 11.65 7.83
C ASP A 164 -16.73 10.91 6.62
N VAL A 165 -17.82 11.44 6.07
CA VAL A 165 -18.48 10.90 4.88
C VAL A 165 -17.57 11.04 3.66
N GLU A 166 -16.96 12.20 3.46
CA GLU A 166 -16.00 12.44 2.38
C GLU A 166 -14.75 11.56 2.54
N ARG A 167 -14.23 11.44 3.76
CA ARG A 167 -13.09 10.54 4.04
C ARG A 167 -13.40 9.10 3.66
N ARG A 168 -14.57 8.58 4.02
CA ARG A 168 -15.02 7.24 3.64
C ARG A 168 -15.14 7.11 2.13
N THR A 169 -15.68 8.12 1.46
CA THR A 169 -15.83 8.15 0.00
C THR A 169 -14.46 8.10 -0.69
N ILE A 170 -13.48 8.93 -0.26
CA ILE A 170 -12.11 8.89 -0.80
C ILE A 170 -11.50 7.50 -0.61
N MET A 171 -11.64 6.90 0.58
CA MET A 171 -11.09 5.58 0.85
C MET A 171 -11.74 4.49 0.01
N SER A 172 -13.05 4.55 -0.22
CA SER A 172 -13.77 3.59 -1.09
C SER A 172 -13.27 3.66 -2.53
N TRP A 173 -13.12 4.85 -3.10
CA TRP A 173 -12.58 5.03 -4.45
C TRP A 173 -11.14 4.50 -4.55
N ARG A 174 -10.31 4.79 -3.55
CA ARG A 174 -8.92 4.26 -3.50
C ARG A 174 -8.89 2.74 -3.52
N VAL A 175 -9.77 2.06 -2.77
CA VAL A 175 -9.85 0.59 -2.75
C VAL A 175 -10.19 0.03 -4.14
N VAL A 176 -11.13 0.65 -4.86
CA VAL A 176 -11.49 0.23 -6.23
C VAL A 176 -10.28 0.34 -7.16
N PHE A 177 -9.62 1.50 -7.19
CA PHE A 177 -8.44 1.69 -8.07
C PHE A 177 -7.22 0.86 -7.63
N MET A 178 -7.11 0.56 -6.34
CA MET A 178 -6.13 -0.38 -5.80
C MET A 178 -6.33 -1.79 -6.38
N ALA A 179 -7.56 -2.27 -6.45
CA ALA A 179 -7.89 -3.57 -7.05
C ALA A 179 -7.58 -3.59 -8.54
N VAL A 180 -7.90 -2.50 -9.26
CA VAL A 180 -7.55 -2.36 -10.69
C VAL A 180 -6.03 -2.39 -10.90
N GLY A 181 -5.26 -1.63 -10.11
CA GLY A 181 -3.79 -1.60 -10.20
C GLY A 181 -3.15 -2.95 -9.91
N LEU A 182 -3.63 -3.67 -8.90
CA LEU A 182 -3.18 -5.03 -8.59
C LEU A 182 -3.47 -5.99 -9.74
N SER A 183 -4.66 -5.90 -10.32
CA SER A 183 -5.04 -6.72 -11.48
C SER A 183 -4.12 -6.47 -12.68
N ILE A 184 -3.84 -5.21 -13.00
CA ILE A 184 -2.88 -4.85 -14.06
C ILE A 184 -1.52 -5.45 -13.75
N SER A 185 -1.00 -5.30 -12.52
CA SER A 185 0.30 -5.84 -12.12
C SER A 185 0.38 -7.35 -12.25
N ALA A 186 -0.71 -8.07 -11.97
CA ALA A 186 -0.76 -9.52 -12.04
C ALA A 186 -0.63 -10.05 -13.49
N PHE A 187 -1.08 -9.28 -14.48
CA PHE A 187 -0.95 -9.65 -15.90
C PHE A 187 0.41 -9.25 -16.52
N ALA A 188 1.28 -8.57 -15.79
CA ALA A 188 2.56 -8.08 -16.33
C ALA A 188 3.43 -9.20 -16.91
N GLY A 189 3.55 -10.33 -16.20
CA GLY A 189 4.31 -11.47 -16.67
C GLY A 189 3.74 -12.12 -17.93
N GLY A 190 2.41 -12.27 -18.00
CA GLY A 190 1.71 -12.77 -19.18
C GLY A 190 1.88 -11.84 -20.38
N LEU A 191 1.80 -10.53 -20.15
CA LEU A 191 2.04 -9.52 -21.22
C LEU A 191 3.50 -9.61 -21.72
N ALA A 192 4.50 -9.71 -20.83
CA ALA A 192 5.89 -9.86 -21.23
C ALA A 192 6.09 -11.09 -22.11
N GLN A 193 5.44 -12.20 -21.78
CA GLN A 193 5.51 -13.43 -22.60
C GLN A 193 4.82 -13.28 -23.96
N SER A 194 3.65 -12.62 -24.03
CA SER A 194 2.90 -12.43 -25.28
C SER A 194 3.58 -11.48 -26.27
N ILE A 195 4.42 -10.54 -25.78
CA ILE A 195 5.16 -9.56 -26.61
C ILE A 195 6.52 -10.11 -27.08
N GLY A 196 6.76 -11.41 -26.98
CA GLY A 196 7.99 -12.07 -27.46
C GLY A 196 8.86 -12.69 -26.38
N GLY A 197 8.48 -12.57 -25.10
CA GLY A 197 9.16 -13.23 -23.98
C GLY A 197 10.60 -12.78 -23.73
N GLY A 198 11.28 -13.49 -22.84
CA GLY A 198 12.69 -13.22 -22.53
C GLY A 198 12.96 -11.78 -22.09
N VAL A 199 14.21 -11.37 -22.06
CA VAL A 199 14.62 -10.00 -21.65
C VAL A 199 13.94 -8.91 -22.48
N LYS A 200 13.72 -9.14 -23.78
CA LYS A 200 13.06 -8.17 -24.67
C LYS A 200 11.58 -7.98 -24.30
N GLY A 201 10.86 -9.07 -24.04
CA GLY A 201 9.45 -8.99 -23.62
C GLY A 201 9.27 -8.21 -22.33
N TYR A 202 10.10 -8.47 -21.32
CA TYR A 202 10.10 -7.70 -20.08
C TYR A 202 10.46 -6.23 -20.27
N ALA A 203 11.44 -5.92 -21.12
CA ALA A 203 11.80 -4.55 -21.46
C ALA A 203 10.65 -3.80 -22.14
N THR A 204 9.97 -4.42 -23.11
CA THR A 204 8.80 -3.81 -23.78
C THR A 204 7.62 -3.64 -22.82
N MET A 205 7.32 -4.63 -21.99
CA MET A 205 6.30 -4.54 -20.93
C MET A 205 6.58 -3.37 -20.00
N SER A 206 7.84 -3.17 -19.61
CA SER A 206 8.20 -2.11 -18.67
C SER A 206 7.91 -0.68 -19.22
N TRP A 207 7.98 -0.43 -20.51
CA TRP A 207 7.57 0.84 -21.13
C TRP A 207 6.10 1.10 -20.92
N ILE A 208 5.24 0.09 -21.16
CA ILE A 208 3.79 0.19 -20.99
C ILE A 208 3.47 0.47 -19.52
N TYR A 209 4.06 -0.30 -18.61
CA TYR A 209 3.83 -0.17 -17.18
C TYR A 209 4.36 1.14 -16.59
N ALA A 210 5.51 1.59 -17.04
CA ALA A 210 6.05 2.89 -16.65
C ALA A 210 5.17 4.05 -17.14
N ALA A 211 4.63 3.97 -18.37
CA ALA A 211 3.72 4.98 -18.91
C ALA A 211 2.39 5.02 -18.11
N ILE A 212 1.80 3.86 -17.79
CA ILE A 212 0.58 3.80 -16.98
C ILE A 212 0.88 4.33 -15.57
N CYS A 213 2.00 3.91 -14.94
CA CYS A 213 2.41 4.37 -13.63
C CYS A 213 2.57 5.89 -13.59
N LEU A 214 3.33 6.44 -14.55
CA LEU A 214 3.57 7.88 -14.64
C LEU A 214 2.26 8.67 -14.85
N SER A 215 1.45 8.27 -15.82
CA SER A 215 0.21 8.99 -16.15
C SER A 215 -0.78 8.99 -14.98
N THR A 216 -0.92 7.87 -14.29
CA THR A 216 -1.83 7.75 -13.14
C THR A 216 -1.30 8.46 -11.89
N MET A 217 0.00 8.44 -11.62
CA MET A 217 0.59 9.21 -10.53
C MET A 217 0.53 10.72 -10.80
N LEU A 218 0.78 11.15 -12.05
CA LEU A 218 0.64 12.55 -12.44
C LEU A 218 -0.80 13.05 -12.36
N SER A 219 -1.79 12.20 -12.69
CA SER A 219 -3.20 12.56 -12.56
C SER A 219 -3.56 13.03 -11.14
N THR A 220 -2.97 12.40 -10.12
CA THR A 220 -3.13 12.82 -8.72
C THR A 220 -2.60 14.22 -8.47
N VAL A 221 -1.39 14.54 -8.97
CA VAL A 221 -0.78 15.85 -8.80
C VAL A 221 -1.62 16.93 -9.47
N VAL A 222 -2.10 16.67 -10.69
CA VAL A 222 -2.95 17.59 -11.45
C VAL A 222 -4.32 17.76 -10.79
N ALA A 223 -4.99 16.66 -10.44
CA ALA A 223 -6.33 16.69 -9.86
C ALA A 223 -6.38 17.41 -8.50
N THR A 224 -5.32 17.31 -7.73
CA THR A 224 -5.22 17.99 -6.43
C THR A 224 -4.75 19.44 -6.53
N GLY A 225 -4.43 19.94 -7.73
CA GLY A 225 -3.85 21.26 -7.98
C GLY A 225 -4.58 22.44 -7.35
N ARG A 226 -5.91 22.34 -7.18
CA ARG A 226 -6.77 23.39 -6.61
C ARG A 226 -7.11 23.21 -5.13
N ILE A 227 -6.63 22.12 -4.49
CA ILE A 227 -6.92 21.86 -3.09
C ILE A 227 -5.95 22.66 -2.23
N ALA A 228 -6.48 23.47 -1.33
CA ALA A 228 -5.68 24.16 -0.32
C ALA A 228 -5.19 23.10 0.69
N THR A 229 -3.87 23.01 0.87
CA THR A 229 -3.29 22.21 1.95
C THR A 229 -3.22 23.08 3.20
N SER A 230 -3.79 22.62 4.30
CA SER A 230 -3.70 23.33 5.59
C SER A 230 -2.22 23.46 6.00
N PRO A 231 -1.84 24.62 6.61
CA PRO A 231 -0.55 24.70 7.29
C PRO A 231 -0.48 23.57 8.32
N GLY A 232 0.57 22.75 8.30
CA GLY A 232 0.73 21.73 9.32
C GLY A 232 1.02 22.40 10.65
N ASP A 233 0.20 22.15 11.63
CA ASP A 233 0.57 22.36 13.03
C ASP A 233 1.71 21.39 13.31
N GLY A 234 2.94 21.91 13.14
CA GLY A 234 4.14 21.11 13.26
C GLY A 234 4.41 20.77 14.72
N GLU A 235 3.62 19.88 15.31
CA GLU A 235 4.04 19.21 16.53
C GLU A 235 5.33 18.45 16.22
N ARG A 236 6.40 18.93 16.83
CA ARG A 236 7.75 18.40 16.67
C ARG A 236 7.88 17.09 17.48
N PHE A 237 7.19 16.05 17.06
CA PHE A 237 7.49 14.73 17.61
C PHE A 237 8.85 14.26 17.09
N SER A 238 9.79 14.07 17.99
CA SER A 238 11.05 13.41 17.68
C SER A 238 10.75 11.97 17.25
N LEU A 239 11.37 11.50 16.17
CA LEU A 239 11.25 10.10 15.72
C LEU A 239 11.63 9.12 16.86
N LEU A 240 12.63 9.48 17.66
CA LEU A 240 13.06 8.71 18.84
C LEU A 240 11.95 8.58 19.88
N ASP A 241 11.17 9.63 20.11
CA ASP A 241 10.08 9.60 21.09
C ASP A 241 8.92 8.74 20.58
N GLN A 242 8.62 8.78 19.28
CA GLN A 242 7.64 7.87 18.67
C GLN A 242 8.09 6.40 18.80
N PHE A 243 9.35 6.09 18.52
CA PHE A 243 9.89 4.74 18.72
C PHE A 243 9.86 4.29 20.18
N ARG A 244 10.18 5.17 21.13
CA ARG A 244 10.09 4.87 22.56
C ARG A 244 8.67 4.60 23.03
N LEU A 245 7.69 5.40 22.57
CA LEU A 245 6.27 5.19 22.85
C LEU A 245 5.78 3.83 22.35
N VAL A 246 6.13 3.49 21.10
CA VAL A 246 5.79 2.20 20.50
C VAL A 246 6.46 1.03 21.25
N ALA A 247 7.74 1.17 21.60
CA ALA A 247 8.50 0.13 22.32
C ALA A 247 8.04 -0.07 23.77
N ALA A 248 7.52 0.97 24.42
CA ALA A 248 7.00 0.90 25.78
C ALA A 248 5.68 0.12 25.86
N ASN A 249 4.89 0.11 24.79
CA ASN A 249 3.60 -0.55 24.77
C ASN A 249 3.72 -2.02 24.34
N LYS A 250 3.75 -2.94 25.32
CA LYS A 250 3.88 -4.38 25.08
C LYS A 250 2.72 -4.97 24.25
N ARG A 251 1.49 -4.44 24.38
CA ARG A 251 0.33 -4.91 23.61
C ARG A 251 0.48 -4.53 22.15
N TYR A 252 0.85 -3.27 21.90
CA TYR A 252 1.11 -2.75 20.55
C TYR A 252 2.28 -3.49 19.89
N LEU A 253 3.37 -3.72 20.61
CA LEU A 253 4.55 -4.45 20.11
C LEU A 253 4.20 -5.88 19.66
N ARG A 254 3.34 -6.60 20.42
CA ARG A 254 2.86 -7.94 20.03
C ARG A 254 2.07 -7.88 18.71
N LEU A 255 1.19 -6.90 18.55
CA LEU A 255 0.43 -6.71 17.29
C LEU A 255 1.34 -6.37 16.12
N VAL A 256 2.34 -5.54 16.33
CA VAL A 256 3.37 -5.22 15.32
C VAL A 256 4.13 -6.47 14.91
N LEU A 257 4.54 -7.32 15.87
CA LEU A 257 5.23 -8.58 15.56
C LEU A 257 4.35 -9.56 14.78
N VAL A 258 3.08 -9.69 15.14
CA VAL A 258 2.10 -10.52 14.40
C VAL A 258 1.93 -9.98 12.98
N SER A 259 1.75 -8.67 12.83
CA SER A 259 1.63 -8.01 11.52
C SER A 259 2.90 -8.16 10.69
N PHE A 260 4.07 -8.08 11.32
CA PHE A 260 5.35 -8.31 10.65
C PHE A 260 5.48 -9.75 10.13
N ALA A 261 5.17 -10.74 10.96
CA ALA A 261 5.19 -12.14 10.56
C ALA A 261 4.22 -12.42 9.39
N GLN A 262 3.01 -11.83 9.46
CA GLN A 262 2.03 -11.89 8.39
C GLN A 262 2.58 -11.28 7.09
N LYS A 263 3.14 -10.08 7.13
CA LYS A 263 3.70 -9.40 5.95
C LYS A 263 4.91 -10.12 5.38
N LEU A 264 5.71 -10.75 6.23
CA LEU A 264 6.80 -11.62 5.80
C LEU A 264 6.27 -12.83 5.02
N GLY A 265 5.26 -13.51 5.56
CA GLY A 265 4.60 -14.64 4.88
C GLY A 265 3.96 -14.24 3.54
N GLU A 266 3.24 -13.11 3.50
CA GLU A 266 2.70 -12.55 2.25
C GLU A 266 3.83 -12.28 1.24
N GLY A 267 4.93 -11.65 1.66
CA GLY A 267 6.06 -11.32 0.78
C GLY A 267 6.74 -12.55 0.19
N VAL A 268 6.98 -13.57 1.02
CA VAL A 268 7.50 -14.87 0.56
C VAL A 268 6.52 -15.52 -0.42
N GLY A 269 5.22 -15.53 -0.09
CA GLY A 269 4.16 -16.07 -0.94
C GLY A 269 4.12 -15.41 -2.32
N TYR A 270 4.10 -14.08 -2.38
CA TYR A 270 4.10 -13.34 -3.65
C TYR A 270 5.33 -13.65 -4.50
N THR A 271 6.52 -13.67 -3.90
CA THR A 271 7.77 -13.94 -4.64
C THR A 271 7.86 -15.38 -5.11
N SER A 272 7.46 -16.35 -4.27
CA SER A 272 7.54 -17.77 -4.59
C SER A 272 6.46 -18.23 -5.56
N PHE A 273 5.33 -17.53 -5.63
CA PHE A 273 4.16 -17.99 -6.38
C PHE A 273 4.42 -18.06 -7.89
N GLY A 274 5.19 -17.12 -8.45
CA GLY A 274 5.58 -17.15 -9.85
C GLY A 274 6.39 -18.41 -10.20
N TYR A 275 7.36 -18.76 -9.34
CA TYR A 275 8.15 -20.00 -9.49
C TYR A 275 7.26 -21.25 -9.36
N PHE A 276 6.37 -21.23 -8.37
CA PHE A 276 5.45 -22.34 -8.14
C PHE A 276 4.56 -22.61 -9.36
N CYS A 277 4.00 -21.58 -9.97
CA CYS A 277 3.18 -21.70 -11.18
C CYS A 277 3.97 -22.32 -12.35
N ILE A 278 5.20 -21.88 -12.57
CA ILE A 278 6.02 -22.32 -13.70
C ILE A 278 6.58 -23.73 -13.45
N TYR A 279 7.19 -23.96 -12.29
CA TYR A 279 8.02 -25.17 -12.05
C TYR A 279 7.28 -26.31 -11.36
N VAL A 280 6.15 -26.06 -10.69
CA VAL A 280 5.39 -27.09 -9.96
C VAL A 280 4.05 -27.37 -10.64
N VAL A 281 3.30 -26.33 -10.98
CA VAL A 281 1.96 -26.47 -11.61
C VAL A 281 2.06 -26.57 -13.14
N HIS A 282 3.23 -26.22 -13.70
CA HIS A 282 3.50 -26.19 -15.16
C HIS A 282 2.52 -25.34 -15.96
N GLN A 283 2.04 -24.24 -15.34
CA GLN A 283 1.13 -23.29 -15.96
C GLN A 283 1.89 -22.04 -16.44
N PRO A 284 1.43 -21.39 -17.53
CA PRO A 284 2.03 -20.16 -18.00
C PRO A 284 1.82 -19.01 -16.99
N LEU A 285 2.71 -18.03 -17.03
CA LEU A 285 2.64 -16.86 -16.13
C LEU A 285 1.34 -16.04 -16.28
N SER A 286 0.64 -16.17 -17.43
CA SER A 286 -0.69 -15.59 -17.62
C SER A 286 -1.76 -16.17 -16.69
N ALA A 287 -1.64 -17.45 -16.31
CA ALA A 287 -2.53 -18.08 -15.34
C ALA A 287 -2.42 -17.43 -13.94
N PHE A 288 -1.25 -16.89 -13.61
CA PHE A 288 -1.04 -16.13 -12.39
C PHE A 288 -1.97 -14.90 -12.29
N GLY A 289 -2.16 -14.18 -13.39
CA GLY A 289 -3.10 -13.06 -13.45
C GLY A 289 -4.53 -13.45 -13.08
N LEU A 290 -4.98 -14.62 -13.53
CA LEU A 290 -6.31 -15.16 -13.19
C LEU A 290 -6.45 -15.47 -11.71
N VAL A 291 -5.40 -16.05 -11.08
CA VAL A 291 -5.41 -16.34 -9.64
C VAL A 291 -5.49 -15.06 -8.82
N VAL A 292 -4.73 -14.02 -9.17
CA VAL A 292 -4.77 -12.73 -8.47
C VAL A 292 -6.12 -12.04 -8.65
N LEU A 293 -6.72 -12.09 -9.86
CA LEU A 293 -8.08 -11.59 -10.08
C LEU A 293 -9.10 -12.34 -9.25
N ALA A 294 -9.04 -13.67 -9.24
CA ALA A 294 -9.91 -14.50 -8.42
C ALA A 294 -9.74 -14.19 -6.93
N SER A 295 -8.50 -14.03 -6.47
CA SER A 295 -8.20 -13.64 -5.08
C SER A 295 -8.77 -12.27 -4.74
N THR A 296 -8.62 -11.29 -5.62
CA THR A 296 -9.21 -9.96 -5.42
C THR A 296 -10.74 -10.04 -5.35
N ALA A 297 -11.37 -10.82 -6.24
CA ALA A 297 -12.81 -11.04 -6.21
C ALA A 297 -13.23 -11.76 -4.92
N GLY A 298 -12.51 -12.80 -4.51
CA GLY A 298 -12.76 -13.53 -3.26
C GLY A 298 -12.68 -12.64 -2.03
N GLN A 299 -11.69 -11.75 -1.98
CA GLN A 299 -11.54 -10.76 -0.91
C GLN A 299 -12.75 -9.84 -0.82
N VAL A 300 -13.23 -9.31 -1.95
CA VAL A 300 -14.39 -8.40 -2.00
C VAL A 300 -15.68 -9.13 -1.65
N LEU A 301 -15.90 -10.30 -2.25
CA LEU A 301 -17.13 -11.09 -2.04
C LEU A 301 -17.26 -11.63 -0.61
N ALA A 302 -16.13 -11.90 0.06
CA ALA A 302 -16.12 -12.38 1.44
C ALA A 302 -16.32 -11.27 2.49
N GLN A 303 -16.15 -9.97 2.14
CA GLN A 303 -16.26 -8.87 3.11
C GLN A 303 -17.59 -8.84 3.87
N PRO A 304 -18.77 -9.02 3.24
CA PRO A 304 -20.04 -9.04 3.97
C PRO A 304 -20.12 -10.19 4.99
N LEU A 305 -19.51 -11.34 4.68
CA LEU A 305 -19.46 -12.51 5.58
C LEU A 305 -18.59 -12.21 6.79
N TRP A 306 -17.39 -11.61 6.58
CA TRP A 306 -16.49 -11.20 7.65
C TRP A 306 -17.12 -10.12 8.53
N LEU A 307 -17.81 -9.14 7.95
CA LEU A 307 -18.56 -8.13 8.70
C LEU A 307 -19.69 -8.74 9.56
N LYS A 308 -20.39 -9.75 9.05
CA LYS A 308 -21.41 -10.47 9.83
C LYS A 308 -20.78 -11.31 10.95
N ALA A 309 -19.65 -11.97 10.67
CA ALA A 309 -18.91 -12.76 11.64
C ALA A 309 -18.32 -11.87 12.75
N SER A 310 -17.83 -10.67 12.43
CA SER A 310 -17.26 -9.73 13.41
C SER A 310 -18.26 -9.22 14.46
N ARG A 311 -19.57 -9.36 14.19
CA ARG A 311 -20.61 -9.05 15.17
C ARG A 311 -20.82 -10.15 16.23
N ARG A 312 -20.30 -11.36 15.98
CA ARG A 312 -20.52 -12.55 16.83
C ARG A 312 -19.22 -13.08 17.43
N TRP A 313 -18.10 -12.93 16.75
CA TRP A 313 -16.82 -13.51 17.13
C TRP A 313 -15.83 -12.42 17.58
N SER A 314 -14.95 -12.78 18.50
CA SER A 314 -13.89 -11.88 18.94
C SER A 314 -12.84 -11.66 17.84
N GLY A 315 -12.14 -10.53 17.89
CA GLY A 315 -11.07 -10.22 16.94
C GLY A 315 -10.02 -11.34 16.80
N PRO A 316 -9.46 -11.87 17.91
CA PRO A 316 -8.50 -12.99 17.83
C PRO A 316 -9.07 -14.25 17.16
N THR A 317 -10.35 -14.59 17.41
CA THR A 317 -11.01 -15.75 16.78
C THR A 317 -11.13 -15.56 15.27
N LEU A 318 -11.55 -14.36 14.82
CA LEU A 318 -11.66 -14.04 13.39
C LEU A 318 -10.30 -14.10 12.70
N TYR A 319 -9.25 -13.57 13.35
CA TYR A 319 -7.89 -13.64 12.85
C TYR A 319 -7.45 -15.09 12.67
N THR A 320 -7.68 -15.93 13.69
CA THR A 320 -7.31 -17.36 13.65
C THR A 320 -8.03 -18.10 12.52
N VAL A 321 -9.34 -17.86 12.33
CA VAL A 321 -10.11 -18.48 11.25
C VAL A 321 -9.59 -18.06 9.88
N GLY A 322 -9.29 -16.77 9.67
CA GLY A 322 -8.69 -16.28 8.42
C GLY A 322 -7.29 -16.88 8.18
N ALA A 323 -6.46 -16.97 9.23
CA ALA A 323 -5.12 -17.55 9.13
C ALA A 323 -5.17 -19.06 8.82
N LEU A 324 -6.07 -19.80 9.43
CA LEU A 324 -6.29 -21.24 9.13
C LEU A 324 -6.79 -21.45 7.71
N GLY A 325 -7.71 -20.60 7.22
CA GLY A 325 -8.11 -20.59 5.81
C GLY A 325 -6.93 -20.40 4.88
N TRP A 326 -6.07 -19.42 5.17
CA TRP A 326 -4.85 -19.19 4.40
C TRP A 326 -3.88 -20.39 4.41
N CYS A 327 -3.68 -21.01 5.58
CA CYS A 327 -2.87 -22.24 5.67
C CYS A 327 -3.47 -23.39 4.87
N LEU A 328 -4.80 -23.56 4.94
CA LEU A 328 -5.50 -24.56 4.13
C LEU A 328 -5.32 -24.31 2.64
N ASN A 329 -5.41 -23.06 2.19
CA ASN A 329 -5.14 -22.70 0.80
C ASN A 329 -3.74 -23.14 0.36
N LEU A 330 -2.71 -22.87 1.17
CA LEU A 330 -1.35 -23.29 0.87
C LEU A 330 -1.23 -24.82 0.74
N LEU A 331 -1.91 -25.57 1.58
CA LEU A 331 -1.95 -27.04 1.50
C LEU A 331 -2.68 -27.52 0.23
N LEU A 332 -3.77 -26.87 -0.15
CA LEU A 332 -4.50 -27.19 -1.38
C LEU A 332 -3.66 -26.92 -2.63
N TRP A 333 -2.79 -25.91 -2.61
CA TRP A 333 -1.83 -25.66 -3.71
C TRP A 333 -0.86 -26.84 -3.92
N LEU A 334 -0.47 -27.55 -2.86
CA LEU A 334 0.41 -28.74 -2.98
C LEU A 334 -0.29 -29.89 -3.73
N ALA A 335 -1.62 -29.95 -3.67
CA ALA A 335 -2.42 -30.96 -4.37
C ALA A 335 -2.67 -30.62 -5.86
N MET A 336 -2.25 -29.42 -6.31
CA MET A 336 -2.55 -28.92 -7.67
C MET A 336 -1.54 -29.38 -8.74
N LYS A 337 -0.57 -30.17 -8.38
CA LYS A 337 0.37 -30.76 -9.35
C LYS A 337 -0.43 -31.54 -10.42
N ASP A 338 -0.19 -31.19 -11.68
CA ASP A 338 -0.79 -31.85 -12.87
C ASP A 338 -2.33 -31.76 -12.96
N GLN A 339 -2.96 -30.82 -12.22
CA GLN A 339 -4.41 -30.61 -12.27
C GLN A 339 -4.81 -29.61 -13.38
N SER A 340 -6.10 -29.65 -13.74
CA SER A 340 -6.65 -28.73 -14.74
C SER A 340 -6.53 -27.25 -14.28
N PRO A 341 -6.18 -26.30 -15.19
CA PRO A 341 -6.06 -24.87 -14.87
C PRO A 341 -7.32 -24.25 -14.24
N TRP A 342 -8.48 -24.86 -14.45
CA TRP A 342 -9.75 -24.36 -13.90
C TRP A 342 -9.79 -24.34 -12.36
N TRP A 343 -9.00 -25.20 -11.68
CA TRP A 343 -8.87 -25.21 -10.23
C TRP A 343 -8.17 -23.98 -9.66
N LEU A 344 -7.44 -23.24 -10.49
CA LEU A 344 -6.77 -21.99 -10.08
C LEU A 344 -7.77 -20.91 -9.63
N ILE A 345 -8.98 -20.89 -10.22
CA ILE A 345 -10.02 -19.91 -9.90
C ILE A 345 -10.58 -20.12 -8.48
N PRO A 346 -11.12 -21.29 -8.12
CA PRO A 346 -11.65 -21.50 -6.76
C PRO A 346 -10.57 -21.36 -5.67
N LEU A 347 -9.33 -21.78 -5.94
CA LEU A 347 -8.21 -21.58 -5.02
C LEU A 347 -7.87 -20.10 -4.84
N GLY A 348 -7.88 -19.33 -5.93
CA GLY A 348 -7.70 -17.88 -5.85
C GLY A 348 -8.82 -17.22 -5.06
N LEU A 349 -10.09 -17.56 -5.31
CA LEU A 349 -11.24 -17.04 -4.58
C LEU A 349 -11.13 -17.33 -3.08
N GLU A 350 -10.75 -18.55 -2.71
CA GLU A 350 -10.57 -18.96 -1.31
C GLU A 350 -9.43 -18.20 -0.64
N ALA A 351 -8.28 -18.08 -1.31
CA ALA A 351 -7.13 -17.29 -0.84
C ALA A 351 -7.53 -15.85 -0.54
N GLY A 352 -8.26 -15.22 -1.45
CA GLY A 352 -8.76 -13.86 -1.27
C GLY A 352 -9.74 -13.74 -0.12
N ALA A 353 -10.67 -14.69 0.00
CA ALA A 353 -11.63 -14.72 1.08
C ALA A 353 -10.96 -14.82 2.45
N ALA A 354 -9.98 -15.71 2.60
CA ALA A 354 -9.20 -15.88 3.82
C ALA A 354 -8.37 -14.60 4.14
N ALA A 355 -7.66 -14.05 3.14
CA ALA A 355 -6.85 -12.85 3.29
C ALA A 355 -7.68 -11.63 3.72
N GLY A 356 -8.89 -11.46 3.16
CA GLY A 356 -9.80 -10.37 3.51
C GLY A 356 -10.18 -10.36 4.98
N GLY A 357 -10.38 -11.54 5.58
CA GLY A 357 -10.74 -11.70 6.98
C GLY A 357 -9.64 -11.25 7.93
N PHE A 358 -8.46 -11.81 7.81
CA PHE A 358 -7.40 -11.47 8.75
C PHE A 358 -6.85 -10.05 8.56
N GLN A 359 -6.85 -9.48 7.34
CA GLN A 359 -6.46 -8.09 7.10
C GLN A 359 -7.42 -7.10 7.77
N MET A 360 -8.74 -7.33 7.66
CA MET A 360 -9.75 -6.51 8.30
C MET A 360 -9.55 -6.46 9.83
N VAL A 361 -9.30 -7.62 10.42
CA VAL A 361 -9.14 -7.76 11.89
C VAL A 361 -7.85 -7.12 12.37
N THR A 362 -6.74 -7.31 11.66
CA THR A 362 -5.43 -6.74 12.02
C THR A 362 -5.50 -5.22 12.10
N LEU A 363 -6.10 -4.56 11.09
CA LEU A 363 -6.29 -3.11 11.07
C LEU A 363 -7.20 -2.64 12.21
N GLY A 364 -8.30 -3.35 12.46
CA GLY A 364 -9.22 -3.03 13.55
C GLY A 364 -8.59 -3.19 14.93
N MET A 365 -7.82 -4.24 15.16
CA MET A 365 -7.10 -4.44 16.43
C MET A 365 -6.04 -3.37 16.66
N LEU A 366 -5.31 -2.96 15.62
CA LEU A 366 -4.28 -1.94 15.72
C LEU A 366 -4.90 -0.58 16.08
N SER A 367 -6.01 -0.20 15.45
CA SER A 367 -6.70 1.07 15.73
C SER A 367 -7.31 1.09 17.13
N ASN A 368 -7.89 -0.02 17.60
CA ASN A 368 -8.49 -0.11 18.93
C ASN A 368 -7.46 -0.06 20.05
N THR A 369 -6.26 -0.64 19.85
CA THR A 369 -5.18 -0.57 20.83
C THR A 369 -4.65 0.86 20.99
N MET A 370 -4.53 1.60 19.91
CA MET A 370 -4.13 3.01 19.95
C MET A 370 -5.17 3.89 20.66
N ALA A 371 -6.47 3.64 20.43
CA ALA A 371 -7.55 4.38 21.07
C ALA A 371 -7.64 4.09 22.58
N ALA A 372 -7.46 2.82 22.98
CA ALA A 372 -7.47 2.44 24.41
C ALA A 372 -6.32 3.09 25.19
N ASP A 373 -5.11 3.13 24.60
CA ASP A 373 -3.96 3.75 25.24
C ASP A 373 -4.08 5.29 25.33
N ALA A 374 -4.69 5.95 24.34
CA ALA A 374 -4.95 7.38 24.40
C ALA A 374 -5.90 7.74 25.57
N THR A 375 -6.86 6.88 25.86
CA THR A 375 -7.78 7.06 27.02
C THR A 375 -7.11 6.75 28.37
N GLU A 376 -6.20 5.75 28.43
CA GLU A 376 -5.47 5.42 29.66
C GLU A 376 -4.39 6.46 30.02
N THR A 377 -3.80 7.12 29.02
CA THR A 377 -2.75 8.15 29.23
C THR A 377 -3.28 9.56 29.39
N GLY A 378 -4.60 9.79 29.32
CA GLY A 378 -5.21 11.11 29.53
C GLY A 378 -4.87 12.14 28.44
N MET A 379 -4.38 11.70 27.30
CA MET A 379 -4.17 12.54 26.13
C MET A 379 -5.44 12.54 25.27
N ASN A 380 -6.35 13.47 25.58
CA ASN A 380 -7.49 13.85 24.73
C ASN A 380 -7.13 15.08 23.89
#